data_e2bd5b16d6c33d115bba534ab918c94a
#
_entry.id   e2bd5b16d6c33d115bba534ab918c94a
#
_cell.length_a   1.000
_cell.length_b   1.000
_cell.length_c   1.000
_cell.angle_alpha   90.00
_cell.angle_beta   90.00
_cell.angle_gamma   90.00
#
_symmetry.space_group_name_H-M   'P 1'
#
loop_
_entity.id
_entity.type
_entity.pdbx_description
1 polymer ?
#
loop_
_entity_poly.entity_id
_entity_poly.type
_entity_poly.pdbx_seq_one_letter_code
_entity_poly.pdbx_strand_id
1 'polypeptide(L)'
;MNDINLNEKHFLEHETVLKSINKYTKKKISRAAEIISKSLKNKGTVYWCGNGGSASDSLHLSTELIGRFNKNRKPLKSVSLASNSTSLTCIANDFGYDKIFSRQLEALGKKGDVVIALSTSGNSENILQTLNQAKKNRVYSISFLGKNGGKCKDKADLEILINSKSTARIQEMHITIGQIICDLIEKKLKL
;
A
#
# COMPACT_ATOMS: atom_id res chain seq x y z
N MET A 1 35.31 4.33 -4.26
CA MET A 1 34.66 3.34 -3.37
C MET A 1 34.61 2.06 -4.18
N ASN A 2 35.14 0.94 -3.69
CA ASN A 2 35.03 -0.33 -4.41
C ASN A 2 33.60 -0.90 -4.26
N ASP A 3 33.26 -1.89 -5.09
CA ASP A 3 31.89 -2.42 -5.16
C ASP A 3 31.45 -3.07 -3.82
N ILE A 4 32.37 -3.68 -3.09
CA ILE A 4 32.11 -4.31 -1.78
C ILE A 4 31.67 -3.24 -0.76
N ASN A 5 32.38 -2.13 -0.69
CA ASN A 5 32.03 -1.03 0.22
C ASN A 5 30.69 -0.37 -0.14
N LEU A 6 30.35 -0.35 -1.44
CA LEU A 6 29.04 0.15 -1.89
C LEU A 6 27.92 -0.80 -1.47
N ASN A 7 28.10 -2.10 -1.63
CA ASN A 7 27.14 -3.11 -1.19
C ASN A 7 26.90 -3.01 0.31
N GLU A 8 27.96 -2.95 1.10
CA GLU A 8 27.90 -2.84 2.57
C GLU A 8 27.12 -1.58 3.01
N LYS A 9 27.37 -0.45 2.34
CA LYS A 9 26.61 0.79 2.57
C LYS A 9 25.10 0.58 2.37
N HIS A 10 24.67 -0.10 1.29
CA HIS A 10 23.27 -0.35 1.02
C HIS A 10 22.61 -1.25 2.07
N PHE A 11 23.32 -2.29 2.54
CA PHE A 11 22.81 -3.14 3.63
C PHE A 11 22.69 -2.38 4.95
N LEU A 12 23.67 -1.55 5.29
CA LEU A 12 23.64 -0.69 6.49
C LEU A 12 22.49 0.34 6.44
N GLU A 13 22.25 0.94 5.27
CA GLU A 13 21.11 1.84 5.08
C GLU A 13 19.77 1.10 5.31
N HIS A 14 19.65 -0.13 4.78
CA HIS A 14 18.48 -0.98 4.98
C HIS A 14 18.26 -1.31 6.47
N GLU A 15 19.31 -1.77 7.13
CA GLU A 15 19.28 -2.09 8.56
C GLU A 15 18.90 -0.88 9.41
N THR A 16 19.43 0.29 9.07
CA THR A 16 19.11 1.54 9.77
C THR A 16 17.63 1.87 9.68
N VAL A 17 17.03 1.76 8.49
CA VAL A 17 15.60 2.02 8.30
C VAL A 17 14.76 0.95 9.00
N LEU A 18 15.15 -0.32 8.93
CA LEU A 18 14.48 -1.40 9.65
C LEU A 18 14.48 -1.19 11.17
N LYS A 19 15.61 -0.80 11.76
CA LYS A 19 15.72 -0.47 13.19
C LYS A 19 14.90 0.75 13.60
N SER A 20 14.59 1.65 12.67
CA SER A 20 13.72 2.82 12.93
C SER A 20 12.25 2.46 13.12
N ILE A 21 11.82 1.24 12.75
CA ILE A 21 10.45 0.75 12.93
C ILE A 21 10.18 0.51 14.42
N ASN A 22 9.66 1.53 15.06
CA ASN A 22 9.44 1.56 16.50
C ASN A 22 8.11 0.88 16.91
N LYS A 23 7.84 0.82 18.21
CA LYS A 23 6.62 0.21 18.79
C LYS A 23 5.34 0.87 18.26
N TYR A 24 5.36 2.17 18.01
CA TYR A 24 4.20 2.90 17.49
C TYR A 24 3.87 2.48 16.05
N THR A 25 4.89 2.42 15.19
CA THR A 25 4.73 1.91 13.81
C THR A 25 4.23 0.45 13.81
N LYS A 26 4.78 -0.42 14.66
CA LYS A 26 4.32 -1.80 14.80
C LYS A 26 2.84 -1.90 15.23
N LYS A 27 2.37 -1.00 16.11
CA LYS A 27 0.95 -0.93 16.46
C LYS A 27 0.07 -0.52 15.26
N LYS A 28 0.52 0.42 14.43
CA LYS A 28 -0.19 0.82 13.20
C LYS A 28 -0.26 -0.33 12.19
N ILE A 29 0.80 -1.12 12.02
CA ILE A 29 0.81 -2.34 11.18
C ILE A 29 -0.25 -3.35 11.67
N SER A 30 -0.28 -3.62 12.97
CA SER A 30 -1.27 -4.53 13.57
C SER A 30 -2.70 -4.00 13.38
N ARG A 31 -2.90 -2.68 13.50
CA ARG A 31 -4.19 -2.02 13.29
C ARG A 31 -4.64 -2.10 11.83
N ALA A 32 -3.71 -1.92 10.87
CA ALA A 32 -3.99 -2.09 9.44
C ALA A 32 -4.50 -3.51 9.17
N ALA A 33 -3.79 -4.53 9.66
CA ALA A 33 -4.20 -5.93 9.51
C ALA A 33 -5.59 -6.21 10.13
N GLU A 34 -5.90 -5.62 11.28
CA GLU A 34 -7.21 -5.74 11.92
C GLU A 34 -8.34 -5.17 11.06
N ILE A 35 -8.16 -3.96 10.53
CA ILE A 35 -9.13 -3.27 9.68
C ILE A 35 -9.37 -4.06 8.39
N ILE A 36 -8.29 -4.50 7.73
CA ILE A 36 -8.37 -5.29 6.51
C ILE A 36 -9.08 -6.62 6.78
N SER A 37 -8.73 -7.33 7.85
CA SER A 37 -9.37 -8.59 8.22
C SER A 37 -10.87 -8.43 8.49
N LYS A 38 -11.26 -7.33 9.16
CA LYS A 38 -12.68 -7.00 9.40
C LYS A 38 -13.42 -6.74 8.09
N SER A 39 -12.82 -6.00 7.16
CA SER A 39 -13.38 -5.75 5.83
C SER A 39 -13.60 -7.05 5.07
N LEU A 40 -12.56 -7.88 4.94
CA LEU A 40 -12.62 -9.17 4.25
C LEU A 40 -13.63 -10.14 4.86
N LYS A 41 -13.71 -10.22 6.19
CA LYS A 41 -14.72 -11.03 6.91
C LYS A 41 -16.14 -10.59 6.54
N ASN A 42 -16.36 -9.31 6.31
CA ASN A 42 -17.63 -8.72 5.91
C ASN A 42 -17.80 -8.65 4.38
N LYS A 43 -17.05 -9.46 3.61
CA LYS A 43 -17.11 -9.55 2.14
C LYS A 43 -16.67 -8.28 1.40
N GLY A 44 -15.97 -7.37 2.07
CA GLY A 44 -15.34 -6.19 1.47
C GLY A 44 -14.15 -6.56 0.57
N THR A 45 -13.71 -5.60 -0.21
CA THR A 45 -12.58 -5.71 -1.14
C THR A 45 -11.41 -4.84 -0.65
N VAL A 46 -10.20 -5.33 -0.85
CA VAL A 46 -8.96 -4.60 -0.57
C VAL A 46 -8.38 -4.09 -1.89
N TYR A 47 -8.33 -2.79 -2.06
CA TYR A 47 -7.74 -2.12 -3.23
C TYR A 47 -6.32 -1.67 -2.89
N TRP A 48 -5.44 -1.76 -3.89
CA TRP A 48 -4.05 -1.33 -3.77
C TRP A 48 -3.71 -0.38 -4.90
N CYS A 49 -2.91 0.64 -4.66
CA CYS A 49 -2.40 1.50 -5.72
C CYS A 49 -1.04 2.09 -5.37
N GLY A 50 -0.27 2.41 -6.40
CA GLY A 50 1.05 3.02 -6.31
C GLY A 50 1.60 3.29 -7.69
N ASN A 51 2.70 4.03 -7.79
CA ASN A 51 3.37 4.33 -9.05
C ASN A 51 4.73 3.61 -9.16
N GLY A 52 5.14 3.22 -10.35
CA GLY A 52 6.44 2.59 -10.59
C GLY A 52 6.68 1.35 -9.71
N GLY A 53 7.73 1.33 -8.90
CA GLY A 53 8.00 0.24 -7.96
C GLY A 53 6.89 0.04 -6.95
N SER A 54 6.23 1.12 -6.48
CA SER A 54 5.05 1.02 -5.62
C SER A 54 3.82 0.44 -6.34
N ALA A 55 3.73 0.55 -7.68
CA ALA A 55 2.74 -0.18 -8.46
C ALA A 55 3.06 -1.69 -8.46
N SER A 56 4.33 -2.05 -8.62
CA SER A 56 4.80 -3.45 -8.51
C SER A 56 4.49 -4.03 -7.13
N ASP A 57 4.76 -3.30 -6.05
CA ASP A 57 4.40 -3.69 -4.68
C ASP A 57 2.89 -3.90 -4.53
N SER A 58 2.08 -3.00 -5.11
CA SER A 58 0.62 -3.08 -5.07
C SER A 58 0.07 -4.32 -5.79
N LEU A 59 0.68 -4.70 -6.93
CA LEU A 59 0.38 -5.93 -7.65
C LEU A 59 0.75 -7.15 -6.81
N HIS A 60 1.98 -7.18 -6.31
CA HIS A 60 2.50 -8.28 -5.49
C HIS A 60 1.59 -8.52 -4.27
N LEU A 61 1.36 -7.50 -3.44
CA LEU A 61 0.54 -7.62 -2.23
C LEU A 61 -0.92 -7.98 -2.53
N SER A 62 -1.46 -7.53 -3.65
CA SER A 62 -2.79 -7.95 -4.12
C SER A 62 -2.84 -9.45 -4.40
N THR A 63 -1.81 -10.01 -5.03
CA THR A 63 -1.74 -11.44 -5.35
C THR A 63 -1.54 -12.32 -4.14
N GLU A 64 -0.86 -11.83 -3.09
CA GLU A 64 -0.73 -12.54 -1.82
C GLU A 64 -2.10 -12.80 -1.16
N LEU A 65 -3.05 -11.90 -1.33
CA LEU A 65 -4.41 -12.09 -0.82
C LEU A 65 -5.28 -12.95 -1.75
N ILE A 66 -5.15 -12.81 -3.08
CA ILE A 66 -5.92 -13.59 -4.07
C ILE A 66 -5.45 -15.04 -4.12
N GLY A 67 -4.16 -15.27 -4.24
CA GLY A 67 -3.53 -16.58 -4.26
C GLY A 67 -3.46 -17.16 -2.85
N ARG A 68 -2.27 -17.11 -2.28
CA ARG A 68 -2.00 -17.47 -0.87
C ARG A 68 -0.74 -16.74 -0.40
N PHE A 69 -0.64 -16.49 0.89
CA PHE A 69 0.62 -16.07 1.49
C PHE A 69 1.32 -17.29 2.13
N ASN A 70 0.99 -17.63 3.35
CA ASN A 70 1.54 -18.82 4.03
C ASN A 70 0.58 -20.01 4.03
N LYS A 71 -0.71 -19.77 4.03
CA LYS A 71 -1.74 -20.81 4.20
C LYS A 71 -2.44 -21.14 2.89
N ASN A 72 -2.67 -22.43 2.65
CA ASN A 72 -3.56 -22.87 1.57
C ASN A 72 -5.02 -22.61 2.00
N ARG A 73 -5.67 -21.63 1.39
CA ARG A 73 -6.96 -21.10 1.80
C ARG A 73 -7.79 -20.58 0.62
N LYS A 74 -9.06 -20.30 0.87
CA LYS A 74 -9.92 -19.65 -0.12
C LYS A 74 -9.37 -18.25 -0.48
N PRO A 75 -9.53 -17.81 -1.76
CA PRO A 75 -9.13 -16.48 -2.20
C PRO A 75 -9.78 -15.37 -1.35
N LEU A 76 -9.02 -14.33 -1.06
CA LEU A 76 -9.52 -13.11 -0.43
C LEU A 76 -9.70 -12.02 -1.50
N LYS A 77 -10.73 -11.19 -1.38
CA LYS A 77 -11.04 -10.15 -2.36
C LYS A 77 -9.99 -9.05 -2.33
N SER A 78 -9.15 -8.99 -3.35
CA SER A 78 -8.09 -8.03 -3.46
C SER A 78 -7.89 -7.60 -4.92
N VAL A 79 -7.64 -6.32 -5.16
CA VAL A 79 -7.45 -5.76 -6.51
C VAL A 79 -6.36 -4.69 -6.46
N SER A 80 -5.35 -4.81 -7.33
CA SER A 80 -4.47 -3.68 -7.61
C SER A 80 -5.09 -2.81 -8.70
N LEU A 81 -5.29 -1.52 -8.42
CA LEU A 81 -5.76 -0.54 -9.41
C LEU A 81 -4.69 -0.23 -10.48
N ALA A 82 -3.47 -0.74 -10.30
CA ALA A 82 -2.39 -0.67 -11.30
C ALA A 82 -2.37 -1.86 -12.25
N SER A 83 -3.28 -2.85 -12.12
CA SER A 83 -3.22 -4.11 -12.87
C SER A 83 -3.76 -4.01 -14.31
N ASN A 84 -4.69 -3.11 -14.57
CA ASN A 84 -5.35 -3.00 -15.88
C ASN A 84 -4.75 -1.85 -16.69
N SER A 85 -3.82 -2.17 -17.60
CA SER A 85 -3.14 -1.20 -18.46
C SER A 85 -4.10 -0.42 -19.36
N THR A 86 -5.17 -1.05 -19.85
CA THR A 86 -6.19 -0.39 -20.69
C THR A 86 -6.95 0.66 -19.88
N SER A 87 -7.37 0.36 -18.65
CA SER A 87 -8.00 1.34 -17.78
C SER A 87 -7.06 2.49 -17.44
N LEU A 88 -5.79 2.21 -17.15
CA LEU A 88 -4.79 3.24 -16.84
C LEU A 88 -4.58 4.19 -18.01
N THR A 89 -4.38 3.66 -19.22
CA THR A 89 -4.11 4.46 -20.43
C THR A 89 -5.36 5.25 -20.86
N CYS A 90 -6.55 4.65 -20.84
CA CYS A 90 -7.81 5.32 -21.14
C CYS A 90 -8.04 6.50 -20.17
N ILE A 91 -7.98 6.24 -18.86
CA ILE A 91 -8.22 7.29 -17.86
C ILE A 91 -7.16 8.38 -17.95
N ALA A 92 -5.88 8.01 -18.15
CA ALA A 92 -4.80 8.99 -18.30
C ALA A 92 -5.00 9.90 -19.51
N ASN A 93 -5.44 9.32 -20.66
CA ASN A 93 -5.69 10.07 -21.89
C ASN A 93 -6.89 11.03 -21.76
N ASP A 94 -7.99 10.56 -21.18
CA ASP A 94 -9.26 11.27 -21.19
C ASP A 94 -9.45 12.23 -20.01
N PHE A 95 -8.82 11.91 -18.85
CA PHE A 95 -9.07 12.61 -17.57
C PHE A 95 -7.80 13.05 -16.85
N GLY A 96 -6.63 12.70 -17.39
CA GLY A 96 -5.32 12.98 -16.79
C GLY A 96 -4.80 11.89 -15.88
N TYR A 97 -3.46 11.83 -15.77
CA TYR A 97 -2.75 10.82 -14.96
C TYR A 97 -3.07 10.89 -13.47
N ASP A 98 -3.47 12.05 -12.97
CA ASP A 98 -3.88 12.25 -11.59
C ASP A 98 -5.18 11.51 -11.21
N LYS A 99 -5.96 11.04 -12.20
CA LYS A 99 -7.24 10.34 -12.03
C LYS A 99 -7.16 8.82 -12.20
N ILE A 100 -6.01 8.26 -12.59
CA ILE A 100 -5.92 6.85 -12.99
C ILE A 100 -6.38 5.85 -11.94
N PHE A 101 -6.20 6.14 -10.66
CA PHE A 101 -6.64 5.29 -9.55
C PHE A 101 -7.97 5.77 -8.94
N SER A 102 -8.14 7.08 -8.79
CA SER A 102 -9.34 7.64 -8.16
C SER A 102 -10.61 7.33 -8.94
N ARG A 103 -10.58 7.36 -10.29
CA ARG A 103 -11.75 6.99 -11.10
C ARG A 103 -12.10 5.51 -11.00
N GLN A 104 -11.10 4.63 -10.95
CA GLN A 104 -11.36 3.21 -10.72
C GLN A 104 -11.97 2.98 -9.32
N LEU A 105 -11.43 3.65 -8.29
CA LEU A 105 -11.97 3.55 -6.93
C LEU A 105 -13.38 4.15 -6.82
N GLU A 106 -13.69 5.22 -7.58
CA GLU A 106 -15.03 5.81 -7.64
C GLU A 106 -16.07 4.80 -8.16
N ALA A 107 -15.71 4.05 -9.20
CA ALA A 107 -16.60 3.06 -9.83
C ALA A 107 -16.74 1.76 -9.01
N LEU A 108 -15.66 1.31 -8.37
CA LEU A 108 -15.59 -0.03 -7.77
C LEU A 108 -15.74 -0.01 -6.25
N GLY A 109 -15.26 1.04 -5.59
CA GLY A 109 -15.14 1.12 -4.13
C GLY A 109 -16.45 1.50 -3.45
N LYS A 110 -16.77 0.84 -2.36
CA LYS A 110 -17.96 1.09 -1.55
C LYS A 110 -17.66 1.03 -0.05
N LYS A 111 -18.59 1.51 0.75
CA LYS A 111 -18.49 1.44 2.22
C LYS A 111 -18.20 0.01 2.70
N GLY A 112 -17.20 -0.13 3.55
CA GLY A 112 -16.73 -1.40 4.08
C GLY A 112 -15.50 -1.98 3.36
N ASP A 113 -15.15 -1.44 2.20
CA ASP A 113 -13.90 -1.76 1.51
C ASP A 113 -12.72 -1.01 2.14
N VAL A 114 -11.51 -1.41 1.76
CA VAL A 114 -10.25 -0.77 2.18
C VAL A 114 -9.42 -0.45 0.95
N VAL A 115 -8.77 0.72 0.92
CA VAL A 115 -7.73 1.04 -0.06
C VAL A 115 -6.40 1.27 0.62
N ILE A 116 -5.34 0.63 0.11
CA ILE A 116 -3.96 0.88 0.53
C ILE A 116 -3.25 1.63 -0.60
N ALA A 117 -2.80 2.84 -0.30
CA ALA A 117 -2.17 3.75 -1.23
C ALA A 117 -0.68 3.93 -0.88
N LEU A 118 0.22 3.56 -1.82
CA LEU A 118 1.66 3.58 -1.63
C LEU A 118 2.29 4.76 -2.35
N SER A 119 3.06 5.59 -1.62
CA SER A 119 3.83 6.70 -2.20
C SER A 119 5.12 6.96 -1.44
N THR A 120 6.26 6.66 -2.05
CA THR A 120 7.57 6.90 -1.44
C THR A 120 7.90 8.37 -1.22
N SER A 121 7.34 9.26 -2.04
CA SER A 121 7.51 10.71 -1.88
C SER A 121 6.41 11.37 -1.04
N GLY A 122 5.23 10.72 -0.96
CA GLY A 122 4.02 11.34 -0.43
C GLY A 122 3.45 12.48 -1.27
N ASN A 123 4.01 12.75 -2.46
CA ASN A 123 3.65 13.91 -3.30
C ASN A 123 2.93 13.53 -4.61
N SER A 124 2.66 12.24 -4.82
CA SER A 124 1.99 11.77 -6.04
C SER A 124 0.54 12.21 -6.06
N GLU A 125 0.16 13.03 -7.05
CA GLU A 125 -1.17 13.62 -7.14
C GLU A 125 -2.26 12.55 -7.29
N ASN A 126 -2.03 11.52 -8.11
CA ASN A 126 -2.98 10.41 -8.27
C ASN A 126 -3.22 9.62 -6.97
N ILE A 127 -2.23 9.54 -6.08
CA ILE A 127 -2.38 8.96 -4.74
C ILE A 127 -3.22 9.88 -3.85
N LEU A 128 -2.95 11.18 -3.86
CA LEU A 128 -3.74 12.16 -3.12
C LEU A 128 -5.21 12.13 -3.55
N GLN A 129 -5.47 12.12 -4.88
CA GLN A 129 -6.84 12.03 -5.42
C GLN A 129 -7.54 10.71 -5.03
N THR A 130 -6.78 9.62 -4.94
CA THR A 130 -7.33 8.33 -4.48
C THR A 130 -7.73 8.37 -3.01
N LEU A 131 -6.93 8.97 -2.14
CA LEU A 131 -7.29 9.15 -0.72
C LEU A 131 -8.53 10.05 -0.56
N ASN A 132 -8.63 11.12 -1.33
CA ASN A 132 -9.82 11.98 -1.36
C ASN A 132 -11.06 11.23 -1.84
N GLN A 133 -10.92 10.38 -2.88
CA GLN A 133 -12.03 9.58 -3.40
C GLN A 133 -12.46 8.49 -2.41
N ALA A 134 -11.52 7.87 -1.71
CA ALA A 134 -11.81 6.90 -0.65
C ALA A 134 -12.76 7.50 0.41
N LYS A 135 -12.49 8.73 0.84
CA LYS A 135 -13.35 9.44 1.79
C LYS A 135 -14.76 9.65 1.25
N LYS A 136 -14.90 10.04 -0.03
CA LYS A 136 -16.22 10.22 -0.68
C LYS A 136 -17.03 8.93 -0.73
N ASN A 137 -16.38 7.81 -1.11
CA ASN A 137 -17.00 6.50 -1.20
C ASN A 137 -17.15 5.79 0.15
N ARG A 138 -16.66 6.39 1.26
CA ARG A 138 -16.60 5.76 2.59
C ARG A 138 -15.81 4.45 2.59
N VAL A 139 -14.78 4.36 1.74
CA VAL A 139 -13.77 3.31 1.74
C VAL A 139 -12.73 3.68 2.79
N TYR A 140 -12.35 2.75 3.67
CA TYR A 140 -11.32 3.02 4.65
C TYR A 140 -9.95 3.12 3.98
N SER A 141 -9.22 4.19 4.21
CA SER A 141 -7.95 4.47 3.56
C SER A 141 -6.76 4.20 4.48
N ILE A 142 -5.77 3.49 3.95
CA ILE A 142 -4.47 3.26 4.60
C ILE A 142 -3.41 3.80 3.64
N SER A 143 -2.50 4.64 4.11
CA SER A 143 -1.38 5.12 3.31
C SER A 143 -0.05 4.54 3.82
N PHE A 144 0.79 4.09 2.87
CA PHE A 144 2.19 3.79 3.09
C PHE A 144 3.00 4.92 2.47
N LEU A 145 3.59 5.77 3.30
CA LEU A 145 4.30 6.97 2.87
C LEU A 145 5.78 6.90 3.21
N GLY A 146 6.56 7.60 2.45
CA GLY A 146 7.98 7.79 2.72
C GLY A 146 8.34 9.24 3.02
N LYS A 147 9.63 9.49 3.29
CA LYS A 147 10.18 10.80 3.61
C LYS A 147 9.43 11.45 4.78
N ASN A 148 8.88 12.63 4.58
CA ASN A 148 8.07 13.36 5.55
C ASN A 148 6.55 13.22 5.33
N GLY A 149 6.13 12.35 4.38
CA GLY A 149 4.73 12.12 4.04
C GLY A 149 4.16 13.04 2.95
N GLY A 150 4.85 14.15 2.63
CA GLY A 150 4.47 15.08 1.55
C GLY A 150 3.02 15.58 1.65
N LYS A 151 2.39 15.80 0.49
CA LYS A 151 0.98 16.25 0.37
C LYS A 151 -0.03 15.19 0.86
N CYS A 152 0.35 13.91 0.87
CA CYS A 152 -0.50 12.81 1.30
C CYS A 152 -0.54 12.63 2.83
N LYS A 153 0.35 13.31 3.56
CA LYS A 153 0.39 13.25 5.01
C LYS A 153 -0.95 13.67 5.62
N ASP A 154 -1.42 12.91 6.61
CA ASP A 154 -2.67 13.14 7.35
C ASP A 154 -3.94 13.13 6.45
N LYS A 155 -3.87 12.49 5.25
CA LYS A 155 -5.02 12.37 4.33
C LYS A 155 -5.72 11.02 4.40
N ALA A 156 -5.05 9.99 4.89
CA ALA A 156 -5.62 8.66 5.10
C ALA A 156 -6.18 8.49 6.52
N ASP A 157 -7.10 7.53 6.69
CA ASP A 157 -7.63 7.17 8.02
C ASP A 157 -6.57 6.50 8.89
N LEU A 158 -5.60 5.81 8.28
CA LEU A 158 -4.43 5.24 8.94
C LEU A 158 -3.19 5.48 8.08
N GLU A 159 -2.13 6.02 8.67
CA GLU A 159 -0.88 6.31 7.99
C GLU A 159 0.27 5.49 8.58
N ILE A 160 1.04 4.83 7.72
CA ILE A 160 2.33 4.20 8.03
C ILE A 160 3.41 4.97 7.30
N LEU A 161 4.26 5.68 8.06
CA LEU A 161 5.31 6.55 7.52
C LEU A 161 6.69 5.93 7.74
N ILE A 162 7.45 5.82 6.66
CA ILE A 162 8.86 5.40 6.67
C ILE A 162 9.75 6.61 6.47
N ASN A 163 10.32 7.09 7.55
CA ASN A 163 11.19 8.26 7.52
C ASN A 163 12.60 7.89 7.00
N SER A 164 12.74 7.87 5.68
CA SER A 164 14.01 7.71 4.97
C SER A 164 14.07 8.66 3.78
N LYS A 165 15.28 9.06 3.37
CA LYS A 165 15.50 9.86 2.15
C LYS A 165 15.63 8.97 0.91
N SER A 166 15.97 7.70 1.07
CA SER A 166 16.18 6.74 -0.01
C SER A 166 14.86 6.12 -0.45
N THR A 167 14.48 6.32 -1.70
CA THR A 167 13.28 5.71 -2.30
C THR A 167 13.34 4.18 -2.26
N ALA A 168 14.51 3.59 -2.53
CA ALA A 168 14.71 2.14 -2.48
C ALA A 168 14.45 1.60 -1.08
N ARG A 169 15.04 2.19 -0.05
CA ARG A 169 14.84 1.77 1.36
C ARG A 169 13.37 1.90 1.79
N ILE A 170 12.68 2.94 1.33
CA ILE A 170 11.25 3.12 1.60
C ILE A 170 10.42 2.00 0.95
N GLN A 171 10.68 1.68 -0.34
CA GLN A 171 9.97 0.60 -1.04
C GLN A 171 10.21 -0.76 -0.38
N GLU A 172 11.45 -1.09 -0.03
CA GLU A 172 11.77 -2.32 0.70
C GLU A 172 10.99 -2.43 2.02
N MET A 173 10.81 -1.33 2.74
CA MET A 173 10.00 -1.33 3.96
C MET A 173 8.50 -1.42 3.65
N HIS A 174 8.01 -0.80 2.58
CA HIS A 174 6.61 -0.91 2.17
C HIS A 174 6.22 -2.35 1.85
N ILE A 175 7.02 -3.06 1.04
CA ILE A 175 6.74 -4.47 0.73
C ILE A 175 6.88 -5.36 1.96
N THR A 176 7.91 -5.16 2.79
CA THR A 176 8.11 -5.90 4.05
C THR A 176 6.88 -5.75 4.98
N ILE A 177 6.40 -4.51 5.17
CA ILE A 177 5.23 -4.22 6.00
C ILE A 177 3.97 -4.83 5.38
N GLY A 178 3.82 -4.75 4.07
CA GLY A 178 2.71 -5.36 3.34
C GLY A 178 2.64 -6.88 3.56
N GLN A 179 3.76 -7.57 3.47
CA GLN A 179 3.86 -9.01 3.71
C GLN A 179 3.56 -9.37 5.18
N ILE A 180 4.06 -8.58 6.14
CA ILE A 180 3.69 -8.75 7.57
C ILE A 180 2.17 -8.61 7.76
N ILE A 181 1.54 -7.65 7.08
CA ILE A 181 0.09 -7.47 7.13
C ILE A 181 -0.63 -8.69 6.54
N CYS A 182 -0.15 -9.27 5.43
CA CYS A 182 -0.72 -10.49 4.85
C CYS A 182 -0.67 -11.67 5.82
N ASP A 183 0.47 -11.89 6.50
CA ASP A 183 0.58 -12.94 7.54
C ASP A 183 -0.39 -12.69 8.71
N LEU A 184 -0.47 -11.45 9.17
CA LEU A 184 -1.39 -11.08 10.25
C LEU A 184 -2.86 -11.25 9.85
N ILE A 185 -3.22 -11.01 8.58
CA ILE A 185 -4.58 -11.23 8.06
C ILE A 185 -4.92 -12.72 8.11
N GLU A 186 -4.04 -13.60 7.62
CA GLU A 186 -4.27 -15.05 7.68
C GLU A 186 -4.48 -15.52 9.13
N LYS A 187 -3.66 -15.05 10.07
CA LYS A 187 -3.83 -15.35 11.51
C LYS A 187 -5.15 -14.86 12.09
N LYS A 188 -5.53 -13.61 11.78
CA LYS A 188 -6.75 -12.98 12.32
C LYS A 188 -8.03 -13.60 11.76
N LEU A 189 -8.00 -14.06 10.52
CA LEU A 189 -9.11 -14.77 9.88
C LEU A 189 -9.13 -16.26 10.24
N LYS A 190 -8.13 -16.76 10.98
CA LYS A 190 -7.98 -18.17 11.37
C LYS A 190 -7.94 -19.11 10.16
N LEU A 191 -7.20 -18.70 9.14
CA LEU A 191 -7.03 -19.40 7.86
C LEU A 191 -5.84 -20.36 7.91
#